data_a03a3db688f6c4146aa9b034c7c54537
#
_entry.id   a03a3db688f6c4146aa9b034c7c54537
#
_cell.length_a   1.000
_cell.length_b   1.000
_cell.length_c   1.000
_cell.angle_alpha   90.00
_cell.angle_beta   90.00
_cell.angle_gamma   90.00
#
_symmetry.space_group_name_H-M   'P 1'
#
loop_
_entity.id
_entity.type
_entity.pdbx_description
1 polymer ?
#
loop_
_entity_poly.entity_id
_entity_poly.type
_entity_poly.pdbx_seq_one_letter_code
_entity_poly.pdbx_strand_id
1 'polypeptide(L)'
;MERVFEAINGVFSFIGPLSDFLWDFPTNFDWYSSIPILGNISFAIILLLGSGIFFSFRIGFMQVTYFKKGIRTMTEKRVVETGISPLASFFLSSAMRVGPGNILGVTGAIAVGGPGALFWMWISAFLGMAVAYMEGVLAQIFKEKKDDEFVGGLPFYGRKLLGNKVWIGVFLSVLYILYALCCLPAQGFNVVSSVGRMAEIVTGTTIASGSAFYYIVGALIVVLTAAIAFGGIKKVSKWTDMMVPVMAVLYMVVVLLLIILNFTRIPYFFGSVFAGAFKPDAFFGGVFGTVLAQGVKRGLMSNEAGQGTITMSAAAADAKHPCEQGVIASLGVFLDTIVICTLTGFVVVMAHCWTGADAENWQALDKLPKYTESIAVLTPGTAMNGIVTFLVTLCFCLFAFTCLLGMISFSEIAANRIRKDKICINIVRCIGLFVAAFGILCNIAGLELGNLWAFSDLGNILIVFFNVPIVYVGAKYVFRATKHYKKNDGTPFTSEVIGRNDCVYWDERAKKQ
;
A
#
# COMPACT_ATOMS: atom_id res chain seq x y z
N MET A 1 9.38 19.03 -25.61
CA MET A 1 8.99 17.99 -24.60
C MET A 1 7.52 18.14 -24.23
N GLU A 2 7.07 19.32 -23.83
CA GLU A 2 5.69 19.63 -23.43
C GLU A 2 4.64 19.07 -24.41
N ARG A 3 4.74 19.36 -25.72
CA ARG A 3 3.81 18.82 -26.74
C ARG A 3 3.76 17.29 -26.84
N VAL A 4 4.88 16.62 -26.56
CA VAL A 4 4.93 15.14 -26.58
C VAL A 4 4.20 14.60 -25.36
N PHE A 5 4.38 15.23 -24.20
CA PHE A 5 3.68 14.83 -22.98
C PHE A 5 2.18 15.20 -23.00
N GLU A 6 1.80 16.33 -23.61
CA GLU A 6 0.39 16.68 -23.87
C GLU A 6 -0.28 15.63 -24.77
N ALA A 7 0.41 15.18 -25.83
CA ALA A 7 -0.09 14.10 -26.69
C ALA A 7 -0.23 12.79 -25.93
N ILE A 8 0.74 12.45 -25.06
CA ILE A 8 0.69 11.27 -24.19
C ILE A 8 -0.48 11.40 -23.19
N ASN A 9 -0.65 12.55 -22.53
CA ASN A 9 -1.78 12.82 -21.64
C ASN A 9 -3.12 12.72 -22.39
N GLY A 10 -3.20 13.20 -23.63
CA GLY A 10 -4.38 13.06 -24.49
C GLY A 10 -4.72 11.59 -24.79
N VAL A 11 -3.72 10.78 -25.08
CA VAL A 11 -3.89 9.33 -25.33
C VAL A 11 -4.38 8.60 -24.06
N PHE A 12 -3.94 9.02 -22.88
CA PHE A 12 -4.29 8.37 -21.62
C PHE A 12 -5.45 9.05 -20.84
N SER A 13 -6.08 10.06 -21.42
CA SER A 13 -7.20 10.80 -20.79
C SER A 13 -8.39 9.91 -20.39
N PHE A 14 -8.57 8.74 -21.03
CA PHE A 14 -9.62 7.78 -20.69
C PHE A 14 -9.37 7.02 -19.38
N ILE A 15 -8.16 7.05 -18.84
CA ILE A 15 -7.79 6.23 -17.67
C ILE A 15 -8.48 6.71 -16.40
N GLY A 16 -8.56 8.03 -16.19
CA GLY A 16 -9.30 8.59 -15.07
C GLY A 16 -10.78 8.14 -15.07
N PRO A 17 -11.54 8.44 -16.12
CA PRO A 17 -12.93 7.99 -16.25
C PRO A 17 -13.11 6.46 -16.13
N LEU A 18 -12.19 5.66 -16.67
CA LEU A 18 -12.25 4.20 -16.55
C LEU A 18 -12.00 3.74 -15.10
N SER A 19 -11.03 4.34 -14.42
CA SER A 19 -10.75 4.06 -13.02
C SER A 19 -11.95 4.39 -12.14
N ASP A 20 -12.52 5.58 -12.30
CA ASP A 20 -13.68 6.02 -11.53
C ASP A 20 -14.90 5.14 -11.83
N PHE A 21 -15.13 4.78 -13.11
CA PHE A 21 -16.20 3.85 -13.47
C PHE A 21 -16.09 2.51 -12.73
N LEU A 22 -14.89 1.91 -12.64
CA LEU A 22 -14.68 0.63 -11.97
C LEU A 22 -14.80 0.74 -10.44
N TRP A 23 -14.32 1.84 -9.86
CA TRP A 23 -14.44 2.09 -8.42
C TRP A 23 -15.88 2.32 -8.00
N ASP A 24 -16.64 3.03 -8.81
CA ASP A 24 -18.01 3.44 -8.50
C ASP A 24 -19.06 2.45 -9.02
N PHE A 25 -18.65 1.43 -9.81
CA PHE A 25 -19.57 0.39 -10.29
C PHE A 25 -20.26 -0.33 -9.11
N PRO A 26 -21.59 -0.56 -9.11
CA PRO A 26 -22.59 -0.15 -10.12
C PRO A 26 -23.33 1.16 -9.77
N THR A 27 -22.82 2.01 -8.85
CA THR A 27 -23.47 3.27 -8.46
C THR A 27 -23.62 4.26 -9.61
N ASN A 28 -22.89 4.04 -10.70
CA ASN A 28 -22.99 4.80 -11.96
C ASN A 28 -24.30 4.58 -12.74
N PHE A 29 -25.12 3.61 -12.32
CA PHE A 29 -26.38 3.28 -13.01
C PHE A 29 -27.58 3.77 -12.18
N ASP A 30 -28.51 4.49 -12.81
CA ASP A 30 -29.70 5.07 -12.16
C ASP A 30 -30.54 4.05 -11.40
N TRP A 31 -30.70 2.84 -11.97
CA TRP A 31 -31.45 1.76 -11.33
C TRP A 31 -30.84 1.29 -10.01
N TYR A 32 -29.51 1.36 -9.87
CA TYR A 32 -28.83 0.96 -8.65
C TYR A 32 -28.73 2.14 -7.67
N SER A 33 -28.34 3.32 -8.15
CA SER A 33 -28.17 4.52 -7.33
C SER A 33 -29.48 4.97 -6.65
N SER A 34 -30.64 4.60 -7.24
CA SER A 34 -31.96 4.86 -6.65
C SER A 34 -32.30 3.97 -5.45
N ILE A 35 -31.53 2.89 -5.17
CA ILE A 35 -31.78 2.02 -4.02
C ILE A 35 -31.29 2.73 -2.75
N PRO A 36 -32.18 2.96 -1.75
CA PRO A 36 -31.79 3.64 -0.52
C PRO A 36 -30.58 2.95 0.16
N ILE A 37 -29.60 3.72 0.62
CA ILE A 37 -28.37 3.30 1.27
C ILE A 37 -27.46 2.49 0.33
N LEU A 38 -27.93 1.37 -0.24
CA LEU A 38 -27.13 0.48 -1.09
C LEU A 38 -26.67 1.18 -2.37
N GLY A 39 -27.49 2.05 -2.94
CA GLY A 39 -27.17 2.81 -4.15
C GLY A 39 -25.93 3.71 -4.02
N ASN A 40 -25.51 4.03 -2.81
CA ASN A 40 -24.29 4.79 -2.51
C ASN A 40 -23.05 3.91 -2.26
N ILE A 41 -23.18 2.57 -2.33
CA ILE A 41 -22.11 1.64 -1.98
C ILE A 41 -21.70 0.87 -3.23
N SER A 42 -20.49 1.11 -3.72
CA SER A 42 -19.98 0.40 -4.91
C SER A 42 -19.66 -1.07 -4.62
N PHE A 43 -19.61 -1.87 -5.69
CA PHE A 43 -19.24 -3.27 -5.59
C PHE A 43 -17.83 -3.47 -4.98
N ALA A 44 -16.90 -2.58 -5.28
CA ALA A 44 -15.57 -2.59 -4.69
C ALA A 44 -15.63 -2.48 -3.15
N ILE A 45 -16.45 -1.57 -2.63
CA ILE A 45 -16.65 -1.40 -1.18
C ILE A 45 -17.30 -2.65 -0.57
N ILE A 46 -18.34 -3.19 -1.22
CA ILE A 46 -19.01 -4.43 -0.75
C ILE A 46 -18.02 -5.58 -0.72
N LEU A 47 -17.23 -5.74 -1.78
CA LEU A 47 -16.24 -6.80 -1.88
C LEU A 47 -15.19 -6.70 -0.77
N LEU A 48 -14.65 -5.53 -0.52
CA LEU A 48 -13.58 -5.31 0.45
C LEU A 48 -14.07 -5.40 1.90
N LEU A 49 -15.09 -4.62 2.26
CA LEU A 49 -15.62 -4.62 3.62
C LEU A 49 -16.34 -5.93 3.94
N GLY A 50 -17.13 -6.44 3.00
CA GLY A 50 -17.82 -7.73 3.15
C GLY A 50 -16.85 -8.89 3.33
N SER A 51 -15.77 -8.92 2.55
CA SER A 51 -14.70 -9.93 2.72
C SER A 51 -14.03 -9.81 4.09
N GLY A 52 -13.71 -8.59 4.51
CA GLY A 52 -13.12 -8.34 5.82
C GLY A 52 -14.01 -8.81 6.97
N ILE A 53 -15.31 -8.51 6.90
CA ILE A 53 -16.31 -9.00 7.89
C ILE A 53 -16.34 -10.53 7.86
N PHE A 54 -16.59 -11.14 6.71
CA PHE A 54 -16.70 -12.59 6.56
C PHE A 54 -15.46 -13.32 7.10
N PHE A 55 -14.26 -12.89 6.68
CA PHE A 55 -13.02 -13.53 7.11
C PHE A 55 -12.74 -13.32 8.59
N SER A 56 -13.01 -12.12 9.14
CA SER A 56 -12.84 -11.85 10.59
C SER A 56 -13.60 -12.86 11.44
N PHE A 57 -14.87 -13.11 11.13
CA PHE A 57 -15.67 -14.11 11.85
C PHE A 57 -15.16 -15.53 11.63
N ARG A 58 -14.83 -15.90 10.38
CA ARG A 58 -14.39 -17.27 10.03
C ARG A 58 -13.03 -17.66 10.62
N ILE A 59 -12.11 -16.72 10.75
CA ILE A 59 -10.80 -16.96 11.38
C ILE A 59 -10.83 -16.73 12.90
N GLY A 60 -11.96 -16.23 13.45
CA GLY A 60 -12.13 -15.94 14.89
C GLY A 60 -11.27 -14.77 15.33
N PHE A 61 -11.31 -13.68 14.60
CA PHE A 61 -10.61 -12.41 14.88
C PHE A 61 -9.10 -12.59 15.16
N MET A 62 -8.42 -13.41 14.36
CA MET A 62 -6.97 -13.66 14.50
C MET A 62 -6.15 -12.37 14.49
N GLN A 63 -6.59 -11.35 13.74
CA GLN A 63 -5.97 -10.04 13.72
C GLN A 63 -5.93 -9.33 15.08
N VAL A 64 -6.84 -9.72 16.02
CA VAL A 64 -6.87 -9.21 17.39
C VAL A 64 -6.30 -10.24 18.37
N THR A 65 -6.83 -11.47 18.33
CA THR A 65 -6.49 -12.51 19.31
C THR A 65 -5.04 -12.96 19.27
N TYR A 66 -4.39 -12.86 18.10
CA TYR A 66 -2.99 -13.23 17.91
C TYR A 66 -2.06 -12.03 17.69
N PHE A 67 -2.56 -10.80 17.88
CA PHE A 67 -1.78 -9.57 17.69
C PHE A 67 -0.46 -9.60 18.48
N LYS A 68 -0.52 -9.86 19.79
CA LYS A 68 0.66 -9.96 20.66
C LYS A 68 1.60 -11.10 20.25
N LYS A 69 1.05 -12.27 19.85
CA LYS A 69 1.85 -13.39 19.34
C LYS A 69 2.54 -13.02 18.03
N GLY A 70 1.85 -12.26 17.16
CA GLY A 70 2.44 -11.76 15.90
C GLY A 70 3.65 -10.86 16.13
N ILE A 71 3.58 -9.90 17.05
CA ILE A 71 4.72 -9.05 17.42
C ILE A 71 5.88 -9.91 17.91
N ARG A 72 5.62 -10.88 18.80
CA ARG A 72 6.67 -11.78 19.30
C ARG A 72 7.29 -12.61 18.19
N THR A 73 6.48 -13.19 17.29
CA THR A 73 6.96 -14.00 16.16
C THR A 73 7.79 -13.17 15.18
N MET A 74 7.38 -11.92 14.93
CA MET A 74 8.09 -10.99 14.06
C MET A 74 9.48 -10.63 14.61
N THR A 75 9.59 -10.42 15.92
CA THR A 75 10.83 -10.00 16.59
C THR A 75 11.71 -11.18 17.05
N GLU A 76 11.26 -12.42 16.91
CA GLU A 76 12.03 -13.60 17.28
C GLU A 76 13.29 -13.72 16.40
N LYS A 77 14.46 -13.75 17.05
CA LYS A 77 15.73 -13.99 16.34
C LYS A 77 15.77 -15.43 15.85
N ARG A 78 15.94 -15.61 14.55
CA ARG A 78 16.04 -16.92 13.90
C ARG A 78 17.25 -16.96 12.97
N VAL A 79 17.89 -18.11 12.90
CA VAL A 79 18.84 -18.40 11.81
C VAL A 79 18.00 -18.75 10.58
N VAL A 80 18.18 -18.01 9.51
CA VAL A 80 17.46 -18.18 8.25
C VAL A 80 18.44 -18.68 7.21
N GLU A 81 18.28 -19.93 6.78
CA GLU A 81 19.11 -20.53 5.72
C GLU A 81 18.59 -20.19 4.32
N THR A 82 17.27 -20.13 4.17
CA THR A 82 16.60 -19.88 2.89
C THR A 82 15.57 -18.76 3.05
N GLY A 83 15.54 -17.82 2.11
CA GLY A 83 14.60 -16.70 2.14
C GLY A 83 15.03 -15.55 3.04
N ILE A 84 14.07 -14.87 3.66
CA ILE A 84 14.29 -13.72 4.56
C ILE A 84 13.63 -13.96 5.92
N SER A 85 14.08 -13.23 6.95
CA SER A 85 13.49 -13.34 8.29
C SER A 85 12.05 -12.81 8.34
N PRO A 86 11.23 -13.20 9.33
CA PRO A 86 9.89 -12.65 9.53
C PRO A 86 9.88 -11.12 9.68
N LEU A 87 10.87 -10.56 10.37
CA LEU A 87 11.04 -9.12 10.53
C LEU A 87 11.40 -8.44 9.21
N ALA A 88 12.33 -9.03 8.44
CA ALA A 88 12.70 -8.54 7.12
C ALA A 88 11.50 -8.58 6.14
N SER A 89 10.67 -9.62 6.19
CA SER A 89 9.42 -9.70 5.43
C SER A 89 8.43 -8.61 5.85
N PHE A 90 8.32 -8.33 7.16
CA PHE A 90 7.48 -7.22 7.65
C PHE A 90 7.97 -5.87 7.11
N PHE A 91 9.27 -5.58 7.18
CA PHE A 91 9.81 -4.33 6.64
C PHE A 91 9.69 -4.24 5.12
N LEU A 92 9.94 -5.32 4.41
CA LEU A 92 9.79 -5.38 2.96
C LEU A 92 8.32 -5.16 2.52
N SER A 93 7.35 -5.73 3.24
CA SER A 93 5.93 -5.45 3.00
C SER A 93 5.53 -4.03 3.42
N SER A 94 6.12 -3.52 4.51
CA SER A 94 5.88 -2.15 4.96
C SER A 94 6.49 -1.10 4.02
N ALA A 95 7.57 -1.43 3.30
CA ALA A 95 8.14 -0.58 2.26
C ALA A 95 7.17 -0.32 1.10
N MET A 96 6.25 -1.25 0.85
CA MET A 96 5.19 -1.09 -0.15
C MET A 96 4.00 -0.30 0.40
N ARG A 97 3.59 -0.61 1.64
CA ARG A 97 2.42 -0.01 2.28
C ARG A 97 2.68 1.42 2.75
N VAL A 98 3.74 1.61 3.57
CA VAL A 98 4.09 2.94 4.09
C VAL A 98 4.72 3.75 2.97
N GLY A 99 3.87 4.36 2.19
CA GLY A 99 4.20 5.06 0.95
C GLY A 99 3.59 6.47 0.90
N PRO A 100 3.70 7.14 -0.26
CA PRO A 100 3.06 8.45 -0.49
C PRO A 100 1.55 8.45 -0.22
N GLY A 101 0.89 7.29 -0.35
CA GLY A 101 -0.54 7.12 -0.05
C GLY A 101 -0.91 7.47 1.38
N ASN A 102 -0.02 7.26 2.35
CA ASN A 102 -0.26 7.59 3.75
C ASN A 102 -0.35 9.11 4.01
N ILE A 103 0.27 9.92 3.17
CA ILE A 103 0.20 11.39 3.25
C ILE A 103 -0.79 11.93 2.22
N LEU A 104 -0.54 11.68 0.94
CA LEU A 104 -1.37 12.24 -0.14
C LEU A 104 -2.76 11.60 -0.19
N GLY A 105 -2.87 10.31 0.10
CA GLY A 105 -4.15 9.59 0.13
C GLY A 105 -5.04 10.07 1.26
N VAL A 106 -4.50 10.20 2.48
CA VAL A 106 -5.26 10.70 3.65
C VAL A 106 -5.66 12.15 3.46
N THR A 107 -4.73 13.01 3.03
CA THR A 107 -5.01 14.42 2.74
C THR A 107 -6.10 14.56 1.67
N GLY A 108 -6.02 13.77 0.60
CA GLY A 108 -7.03 13.75 -0.45
C GLY A 108 -8.38 13.19 0.01
N ALA A 109 -8.39 12.17 0.88
CA ALA A 109 -9.62 11.64 1.46
C ALA A 109 -10.36 12.69 2.31
N ILE A 110 -9.61 13.44 3.13
CA ILE A 110 -10.17 14.52 3.95
C ILE A 110 -10.61 15.72 3.08
N ALA A 111 -9.86 16.03 2.02
CA ALA A 111 -10.21 17.11 1.10
C ALA A 111 -11.54 16.86 0.36
N VAL A 112 -11.82 15.62 -0.03
CA VAL A 112 -13.02 15.24 -0.80
C VAL A 112 -14.16 14.77 0.13
N GLY A 113 -13.85 13.93 1.11
CA GLY A 113 -14.84 13.29 1.98
C GLY A 113 -14.96 13.94 3.37
N GLY A 114 -14.15 14.97 3.66
CA GLY A 114 -14.07 15.55 5.01
C GLY A 114 -13.41 14.60 6.02
N PRO A 115 -13.32 15.03 7.30
CA PRO A 115 -12.66 14.24 8.38
C PRO A 115 -13.27 12.87 8.61
N GLY A 116 -14.57 12.69 8.32
CA GLY A 116 -15.26 11.40 8.47
C GLY A 116 -14.67 10.28 7.61
N ALA A 117 -14.00 10.60 6.50
CA ALA A 117 -13.31 9.61 5.67
C ALA A 117 -12.24 8.84 6.47
N LEU A 118 -11.58 9.49 7.45
CA LEU A 118 -10.59 8.83 8.30
C LEU A 118 -11.21 7.73 9.18
N PHE A 119 -12.43 7.92 9.69
CA PHE A 119 -13.15 6.87 10.41
C PHE A 119 -13.35 5.63 9.53
N TRP A 120 -13.76 5.81 8.29
CA TRP A 120 -13.97 4.71 7.35
C TRP A 120 -12.65 4.08 6.89
N MET A 121 -11.54 4.83 6.89
CA MET A 121 -10.21 4.25 6.74
C MET A 121 -9.87 3.31 7.91
N TRP A 122 -10.19 3.66 9.16
CA TRP A 122 -10.00 2.77 10.32
C TRP A 122 -10.82 1.49 10.21
N ILE A 123 -12.10 1.62 9.84
CA ILE A 123 -12.97 0.44 9.63
C ILE A 123 -12.42 -0.45 8.51
N SER A 124 -12.05 0.13 7.37
CA SER A 124 -11.49 -0.63 6.25
C SER A 124 -10.17 -1.31 6.61
N ALA A 125 -9.31 -0.65 7.41
CA ALA A 125 -8.07 -1.24 7.90
C ALA A 125 -8.32 -2.40 8.86
N PHE A 126 -9.19 -2.24 9.85
CA PHE A 126 -9.52 -3.30 10.80
C PHE A 126 -10.05 -4.55 10.09
N LEU A 127 -10.94 -4.37 9.12
CA LEU A 127 -11.46 -5.45 8.29
C LEU A 127 -10.40 -5.97 7.30
N GLY A 128 -9.63 -5.08 6.72
CA GLY A 128 -8.50 -5.40 5.82
C GLY A 128 -7.42 -6.25 6.49
N MET A 129 -7.20 -6.10 7.81
CA MET A 129 -6.30 -6.98 8.56
C MET A 129 -6.66 -8.46 8.42
N ALA A 130 -7.95 -8.80 8.38
CA ALA A 130 -8.39 -10.18 8.17
C ALA A 130 -8.15 -10.64 6.73
N VAL A 131 -8.36 -9.77 5.75
CA VAL A 131 -8.06 -10.08 4.34
C VAL A 131 -6.57 -10.30 4.16
N ALA A 132 -5.72 -9.41 4.69
CA ALA A 132 -4.26 -9.55 4.64
C ALA A 132 -3.76 -10.82 5.35
N TYR A 133 -4.42 -11.24 6.45
CA TYR A 133 -4.16 -12.53 7.07
C TYR A 133 -4.39 -13.68 6.09
N MET A 134 -5.53 -13.70 5.40
CA MET A 134 -5.86 -14.74 4.42
C MET A 134 -4.82 -14.80 3.30
N GLU A 135 -4.45 -13.65 2.76
CA GLU A 135 -3.45 -13.48 1.71
C GLU A 135 -2.07 -14.00 2.15
N GLY A 136 -1.60 -13.58 3.32
CA GLY A 136 -0.30 -13.99 3.86
C GLY A 136 -0.21 -15.49 4.12
N VAL A 137 -1.29 -16.11 4.61
CA VAL A 137 -1.36 -17.56 4.82
C VAL A 137 -1.35 -18.30 3.48
N LEU A 138 -2.14 -17.87 2.47
CA LEU A 138 -2.14 -18.48 1.15
C LEU A 138 -0.78 -18.39 0.47
N ALA A 139 -0.12 -17.24 0.59
CA ALA A 139 1.21 -17.03 0.04
C ALA A 139 2.22 -18.03 0.61
N GLN A 140 2.16 -18.28 1.91
CA GLN A 140 3.02 -19.24 2.59
C GLN A 140 2.68 -20.71 2.28
N ILE A 141 1.39 -21.05 2.20
CA ILE A 141 0.97 -22.42 1.86
C ILE A 141 1.54 -22.85 0.50
N PHE A 142 1.49 -21.95 -0.49
CA PHE A 142 1.81 -22.26 -1.89
C PHE A 142 3.14 -21.68 -2.37
N LYS A 143 4.05 -21.31 -1.45
CA LYS A 143 5.38 -20.84 -1.84
C LYS A 143 6.22 -21.96 -2.44
N GLU A 144 7.12 -21.58 -3.33
CA GLU A 144 8.08 -22.47 -3.96
C GLU A 144 9.50 -22.06 -3.57
N LYS A 145 10.41 -23.04 -3.42
CA LYS A 145 11.84 -22.78 -3.25
C LYS A 145 12.47 -22.55 -4.62
N LYS A 146 13.33 -21.54 -4.72
CA LYS A 146 14.17 -21.24 -5.87
C LYS A 146 15.56 -20.87 -5.36
N ASP A 147 16.53 -21.73 -5.57
CA ASP A 147 17.88 -21.57 -5.03
C ASP A 147 17.83 -21.30 -3.51
N ASP A 148 18.43 -20.20 -3.05
CA ASP A 148 18.43 -19.77 -1.64
C ASP A 148 17.28 -18.82 -1.29
N GLU A 149 16.25 -18.72 -2.14
CA GLU A 149 15.12 -17.81 -1.94
C GLU A 149 13.79 -18.57 -1.98
N PHE A 150 12.76 -17.97 -1.38
CA PHE A 150 11.39 -18.38 -1.60
C PHE A 150 10.71 -17.43 -2.57
N VAL A 151 9.95 -17.99 -3.50
CA VAL A 151 9.09 -17.26 -4.42
C VAL A 151 7.64 -17.69 -4.24
N GLY A 152 6.71 -16.76 -4.34
CA GLY A 152 5.30 -17.05 -4.13
C GLY A 152 4.43 -15.82 -4.37
N GLY A 153 3.25 -15.82 -3.76
CA GLY A 153 2.28 -14.73 -3.88
C GLY A 153 1.18 -15.02 -4.89
N LEU A 154 0.43 -13.99 -5.25
CA LEU A 154 -0.78 -14.09 -6.10
C LEU A 154 -0.64 -15.00 -7.33
N PRO A 155 0.40 -14.90 -8.17
CA PRO A 155 0.52 -15.77 -9.35
C PRO A 155 0.72 -17.26 -9.00
N PHE A 156 1.27 -17.55 -7.84
CA PHE A 156 1.59 -18.91 -7.41
C PHE A 156 0.36 -19.58 -6.79
N TYR A 157 -0.24 -18.97 -5.76
CA TYR A 157 -1.44 -19.55 -5.16
C TYR A 157 -2.64 -19.48 -6.11
N GLY A 158 -2.78 -18.42 -6.91
CA GLY A 158 -3.83 -18.31 -7.89
C GLY A 158 -3.80 -19.44 -8.92
N ARG A 159 -2.62 -19.75 -9.46
CA ARG A 159 -2.45 -20.94 -10.32
C ARG A 159 -2.91 -22.23 -9.63
N LYS A 160 -2.42 -22.46 -8.42
CA LYS A 160 -2.70 -23.70 -7.66
C LYS A 160 -4.18 -23.83 -7.29
N LEU A 161 -4.85 -22.72 -7.01
CA LEU A 161 -6.26 -22.69 -6.62
C LEU A 161 -7.22 -22.80 -7.82
N LEU A 162 -6.83 -22.28 -8.99
CA LEU A 162 -7.64 -22.26 -10.19
C LEU A 162 -7.30 -23.41 -11.18
N GLY A 163 -7.08 -24.61 -10.65
CA GLY A 163 -6.89 -25.82 -11.45
C GLY A 163 -5.47 -26.07 -11.95
N ASN A 164 -4.47 -25.42 -11.38
CA ASN A 164 -3.03 -25.59 -11.64
C ASN A 164 -2.61 -25.38 -13.11
N LYS A 165 -3.41 -24.65 -13.90
CA LYS A 165 -3.11 -24.35 -15.30
C LYS A 165 -2.00 -23.31 -15.41
N VAL A 166 -1.00 -23.56 -16.25
CA VAL A 166 0.19 -22.67 -16.39
C VAL A 166 -0.22 -21.27 -16.83
N TRP A 167 -1.11 -21.14 -17.79
CA TRP A 167 -1.53 -19.84 -18.33
C TRP A 167 -2.16 -18.92 -17.27
N ILE A 168 -2.85 -19.48 -16.26
CA ILE A 168 -3.43 -18.69 -15.14
C ILE A 168 -2.30 -18.04 -14.34
N GLY A 169 -1.26 -18.79 -14.01
CA GLY A 169 -0.10 -18.22 -13.30
C GLY A 169 0.60 -17.13 -14.11
N VAL A 170 0.74 -17.32 -15.41
CA VAL A 170 1.32 -16.31 -16.32
C VAL A 170 0.42 -15.07 -16.38
N PHE A 171 -0.89 -15.25 -16.57
CA PHE A 171 -1.85 -14.16 -16.59
C PHE A 171 -1.80 -13.32 -15.30
N LEU A 172 -1.83 -13.96 -14.13
CA LEU A 172 -1.74 -13.26 -12.85
C LEU A 172 -0.39 -12.57 -12.62
N SER A 173 0.70 -13.14 -13.17
CA SER A 173 2.01 -12.47 -13.16
C SER A 173 2.01 -11.21 -14.01
N VAL A 174 1.47 -11.29 -15.23
CA VAL A 174 1.36 -10.13 -16.12
C VAL A 174 0.45 -9.08 -15.50
N LEU A 175 -0.69 -9.47 -14.93
CA LEU A 175 -1.60 -8.56 -14.22
C LEU A 175 -0.88 -7.83 -13.09
N TYR A 176 -0.09 -8.55 -12.28
CA TYR A 176 0.68 -7.95 -11.20
C TYR A 176 1.76 -6.98 -11.70
N ILE A 177 2.50 -7.38 -12.74
CA ILE A 177 3.52 -6.52 -13.35
C ILE A 177 2.87 -5.25 -13.93
N LEU A 178 1.73 -5.37 -14.61
CA LEU A 178 0.97 -4.21 -15.10
C LEU A 178 0.53 -3.29 -13.97
N TYR A 179 0.01 -3.86 -12.86
CA TYR A 179 -0.30 -3.07 -11.66
C TYR A 179 0.91 -2.26 -11.18
N ALA A 180 2.06 -2.91 -11.03
CA ALA A 180 3.28 -2.24 -10.59
C ALA A 180 3.73 -1.14 -11.58
N LEU A 181 3.66 -1.41 -12.89
CA LEU A 181 3.97 -0.43 -13.93
C LEU A 181 3.01 0.77 -13.91
N CYS A 182 1.74 0.59 -13.55
CA CYS A 182 0.80 1.69 -13.38
C CYS A 182 1.15 2.58 -12.16
N CYS A 183 1.74 2.00 -11.12
CA CYS A 183 2.06 2.73 -9.88
C CYS A 183 3.45 3.38 -9.89
N LEU A 184 4.43 2.80 -10.60
CA LEU A 184 5.83 3.25 -10.61
C LEU A 184 6.05 4.71 -11.04
N PRO A 185 5.35 5.28 -12.06
CA PRO A 185 5.58 6.65 -12.47
C PRO A 185 5.31 7.66 -11.35
N ALA A 186 4.23 7.46 -10.60
CA ALA A 186 3.89 8.32 -9.46
C ALA A 186 4.98 8.29 -8.38
N GLN A 187 5.61 7.13 -8.15
CA GLN A 187 6.69 7.01 -7.16
C GLN A 187 7.95 7.75 -7.63
N GLY A 188 8.37 7.57 -8.89
CA GLY A 188 9.50 8.29 -9.48
C GLY A 188 9.30 9.81 -9.39
N PHE A 189 8.11 10.29 -9.77
CA PHE A 189 7.72 11.70 -9.67
C PHE A 189 7.86 12.20 -8.23
N ASN A 190 7.31 11.49 -7.24
CA ASN A 190 7.29 11.90 -5.85
C ASN A 190 8.69 11.97 -5.24
N VAL A 191 9.61 11.06 -5.59
CA VAL A 191 10.99 11.09 -5.09
C VAL A 191 11.70 12.36 -5.54
N VAL A 192 11.66 12.68 -6.85
CA VAL A 192 12.33 13.86 -7.41
C VAL A 192 11.71 15.16 -6.88
N SER A 193 10.37 15.25 -6.87
CA SER A 193 9.63 16.38 -6.32
C SER A 193 10.02 16.67 -4.87
N SER A 194 10.15 15.61 -4.06
CA SER A 194 10.56 15.76 -2.66
C SER A 194 11.97 16.29 -2.49
N VAL A 195 12.92 15.81 -3.30
CA VAL A 195 14.31 16.30 -3.25
C VAL A 195 14.37 17.76 -3.68
N GLY A 196 13.61 18.15 -4.70
CA GLY A 196 13.47 19.56 -5.09
C GLY A 196 12.93 20.41 -3.95
N ARG A 197 11.84 19.98 -3.33
CA ARG A 197 11.24 20.71 -2.19
C ARG A 197 12.18 20.84 -1.01
N MET A 198 12.92 19.81 -0.65
CA MET A 198 13.95 19.89 0.41
C MET A 198 15.04 20.89 0.07
N ALA A 199 15.51 20.92 -1.18
CA ALA A 199 16.51 21.88 -1.63
C ALA A 199 15.99 23.32 -1.56
N GLU A 200 14.73 23.57 -1.96
CA GLU A 200 14.08 24.87 -1.85
C GLU A 200 13.98 25.35 -0.39
N ILE A 201 13.62 24.45 0.54
CA ILE A 201 13.55 24.79 1.98
C ILE A 201 14.94 25.20 2.50
N VAL A 202 16.01 24.52 2.07
CA VAL A 202 17.38 24.81 2.55
C VAL A 202 17.96 26.07 1.92
N THR A 203 17.72 26.29 0.61
CA THR A 203 18.29 27.43 -0.14
C THR A 203 17.46 28.70 -0.02
N GLY A 204 16.17 28.59 0.37
CA GLY A 204 15.22 29.70 0.37
C GLY A 204 14.83 30.19 -1.03
N THR A 205 15.19 29.46 -2.09
CA THR A 205 14.91 29.83 -3.48
C THR A 205 14.14 28.75 -4.20
N THR A 206 13.18 29.13 -5.04
CA THR A 206 12.45 28.19 -5.89
C THR A 206 13.35 27.66 -7.01
N ILE A 207 13.31 26.36 -7.23
CA ILE A 207 14.08 25.69 -8.28
C ILE A 207 13.16 25.45 -9.48
N ALA A 208 13.45 26.14 -10.59
CA ALA A 208 12.64 26.02 -11.80
C ALA A 208 12.60 24.58 -12.34
N SER A 209 11.42 24.14 -12.77
CA SER A 209 11.25 22.89 -13.53
C SER A 209 12.16 22.89 -14.75
N GLY A 210 12.75 21.73 -15.09
CA GLY A 210 13.69 21.62 -16.22
C GLY A 210 15.11 22.17 -15.95
N SER A 211 15.42 22.60 -14.71
CA SER A 211 16.77 23.00 -14.36
C SER A 211 17.74 21.81 -14.32
N ALA A 212 19.04 22.08 -14.51
CA ALA A 212 20.10 21.06 -14.43
C ALA A 212 20.06 20.26 -13.11
N PHE A 213 19.63 20.89 -12.02
CA PHE A 213 19.46 20.24 -10.72
C PHE A 213 18.56 19.01 -10.80
N TYR A 214 17.36 19.13 -11.40
CA TYR A 214 16.42 18.02 -11.50
C TYR A 214 16.91 16.89 -12.41
N TYR A 215 17.65 17.20 -13.49
CA TYR A 215 18.27 16.17 -14.35
C TYR A 215 19.35 15.38 -13.59
N ILE A 216 20.20 16.06 -12.81
CA ILE A 216 21.25 15.42 -12.01
C ILE A 216 20.63 14.55 -10.91
N VAL A 217 19.68 15.09 -10.17
CA VAL A 217 18.96 14.36 -9.10
C VAL A 217 18.21 13.15 -9.69
N GLY A 218 17.51 13.34 -10.81
CA GLY A 218 16.78 12.26 -11.47
C GLY A 218 17.70 11.13 -11.93
N ALA A 219 18.84 11.47 -12.57
CA ALA A 219 19.84 10.49 -12.98
C ALA A 219 20.41 9.73 -11.76
N LEU A 220 20.72 10.42 -10.67
CA LEU A 220 21.23 9.81 -9.44
C LEU A 220 20.21 8.82 -8.85
N ILE A 221 18.92 9.18 -8.80
CA ILE A 221 17.84 8.32 -8.29
C ILE A 221 17.72 7.06 -9.17
N VAL A 222 17.75 7.19 -10.50
CA VAL A 222 17.70 6.05 -11.43
C VAL A 222 18.88 5.11 -11.20
N VAL A 223 20.11 5.65 -11.09
CA VAL A 223 21.31 4.85 -10.84
C VAL A 223 21.24 4.14 -9.49
N LEU A 224 20.83 4.84 -8.43
CA LEU A 224 20.70 4.27 -7.10
C LEU A 224 19.63 3.16 -7.07
N THR A 225 18.48 3.39 -7.70
CA THR A 225 17.41 2.41 -7.86
C THR A 225 17.92 1.16 -8.59
N ALA A 226 18.62 1.35 -9.72
CA ALA A 226 19.21 0.25 -10.48
C ALA A 226 20.21 -0.53 -9.61
N ALA A 227 21.14 0.16 -8.95
CA ALA A 227 22.17 -0.47 -8.13
C ALA A 227 21.57 -1.36 -7.01
N ILE A 228 20.41 -0.99 -6.45
CA ILE A 228 19.74 -1.78 -5.42
C ILE A 228 18.88 -2.88 -6.03
N ALA A 229 18.01 -2.56 -6.99
CA ALA A 229 17.04 -3.48 -7.57
C ALA A 229 17.69 -4.65 -8.32
N PHE A 230 18.78 -4.42 -9.05
CA PHE A 230 19.52 -5.50 -9.73
C PHE A 230 20.25 -6.45 -8.78
N GLY A 231 20.32 -6.14 -7.48
CA GLY A 231 20.86 -7.03 -6.46
C GLY A 231 19.87 -8.09 -5.96
N GLY A 232 18.63 -8.10 -6.47
CA GLY A 232 17.57 -9.06 -6.11
C GLY A 232 16.93 -8.80 -4.74
N ILE A 233 15.98 -9.66 -4.38
CA ILE A 233 15.15 -9.49 -3.19
C ILE A 233 15.94 -9.37 -1.88
N LYS A 234 17.04 -10.12 -1.74
CA LYS A 234 17.90 -10.06 -0.53
C LYS A 234 18.55 -8.69 -0.36
N LYS A 235 18.99 -8.05 -1.46
CA LYS A 235 19.59 -6.72 -1.41
C LYS A 235 18.53 -5.65 -1.15
N VAL A 236 17.39 -5.75 -1.81
CA VAL A 236 16.25 -4.84 -1.56
C VAL A 236 15.80 -4.96 -0.11
N SER A 237 15.61 -6.18 0.41
CA SER A 237 15.25 -6.42 1.81
C SER A 237 16.24 -5.75 2.79
N LYS A 238 17.55 -5.88 2.53
CA LYS A 238 18.58 -5.25 3.39
C LYS A 238 18.45 -3.72 3.44
N TRP A 239 18.11 -3.08 2.32
CA TRP A 239 17.89 -1.63 2.27
C TRP A 239 16.57 -1.24 2.96
N THR A 240 15.50 -2.01 2.74
CA THR A 240 14.22 -1.75 3.41
C THR A 240 14.29 -1.99 4.92
N ASP A 241 15.06 -2.97 5.39
CA ASP A 241 15.30 -3.23 6.81
C ASP A 241 15.96 -2.04 7.52
N MET A 242 16.74 -1.25 6.80
CA MET A 242 17.38 -0.05 7.32
C MET A 242 16.47 1.18 7.20
N MET A 243 15.84 1.38 6.02
CA MET A 243 15.11 2.61 5.71
C MET A 243 13.73 2.65 6.38
N VAL A 244 12.98 1.55 6.38
CA VAL A 244 11.59 1.52 6.85
C VAL A 244 11.46 1.88 8.33
N PRO A 245 12.25 1.30 9.25
CA PRO A 245 12.18 1.73 10.65
C PRO A 245 12.52 3.20 10.85
N VAL A 246 13.57 3.68 10.16
CA VAL A 246 14.02 5.08 10.28
C VAL A 246 12.94 6.05 9.80
N MET A 247 12.37 5.81 8.59
CA MET A 247 11.36 6.71 8.05
C MET A 247 10.07 6.70 8.89
N ALA A 248 9.63 5.51 9.36
CA ALA A 248 8.41 5.37 10.16
C ALA A 248 8.57 6.02 11.54
N VAL A 249 9.68 5.76 12.24
CA VAL A 249 9.95 6.36 13.56
C VAL A 249 10.12 7.87 13.45
N LEU A 250 10.89 8.35 12.47
CA LEU A 250 11.09 9.79 12.24
C LEU A 250 9.75 10.49 11.99
N TYR A 251 8.91 9.91 11.10
CA TYR A 251 7.58 10.45 10.82
C TYR A 251 6.70 10.49 12.07
N MET A 252 6.65 9.37 12.82
CA MET A 252 5.88 9.30 14.07
C MET A 252 6.36 10.35 15.10
N VAL A 253 7.66 10.49 15.30
CA VAL A 253 8.22 11.45 16.27
C VAL A 253 7.88 12.88 15.88
N VAL A 254 8.06 13.25 14.60
CA VAL A 254 7.77 14.60 14.11
C VAL A 254 6.28 14.93 14.25
N VAL A 255 5.40 14.01 13.85
CA VAL A 255 3.96 14.26 13.92
C VAL A 255 3.44 14.22 15.37
N LEU A 256 3.96 13.32 16.21
CA LEU A 256 3.62 13.33 17.65
C LEU A 256 4.05 14.64 18.32
N LEU A 257 5.19 15.19 17.96
CA LEU A 257 5.60 16.52 18.45
C LEU A 257 4.57 17.59 18.05
N LEU A 258 4.10 17.60 16.79
CA LEU A 258 3.05 18.54 16.36
C LEU A 258 1.74 18.35 17.14
N ILE A 259 1.34 17.09 17.39
CA ILE A 259 0.14 16.78 18.19
C ILE A 259 0.31 17.29 19.62
N ILE A 260 1.46 17.08 20.25
CA ILE A 260 1.76 17.55 21.61
C ILE A 260 1.72 19.07 21.68
N LEU A 261 2.32 19.77 20.72
CA LEU A 261 2.32 21.24 20.66
C LEU A 261 0.90 21.82 20.46
N ASN A 262 -0.01 21.02 19.88
CA ASN A 262 -1.38 21.41 19.61
C ASN A 262 -2.40 20.53 20.36
N PHE A 263 -2.06 20.03 21.54
CA PHE A 263 -2.89 19.05 22.27
C PHE A 263 -4.30 19.55 22.57
N THR A 264 -4.51 20.85 22.68
CA THR A 264 -5.82 21.47 22.89
C THR A 264 -6.79 21.23 21.73
N ARG A 265 -6.26 20.90 20.53
CA ARG A 265 -7.06 20.59 19.32
C ARG A 265 -7.43 19.10 19.19
N ILE A 266 -6.95 18.23 20.08
CA ILE A 266 -7.27 16.78 20.06
C ILE A 266 -8.78 16.52 20.19
N PRO A 267 -9.54 17.17 21.11
CA PRO A 267 -10.99 16.98 21.17
C PRO A 267 -11.70 17.37 19.86
N TYR A 268 -11.25 18.46 19.22
CA TYR A 268 -11.75 18.87 17.91
C TYR A 268 -11.50 17.80 16.83
N PHE A 269 -10.31 17.19 16.80
CA PHE A 269 -9.98 16.12 15.87
C PHE A 269 -10.99 14.97 15.96
N PHE A 270 -11.16 14.38 17.15
CA PHE A 270 -12.11 13.28 17.34
C PHE A 270 -13.55 13.71 17.07
N GLY A 271 -13.96 14.88 17.56
CA GLY A 271 -15.28 15.44 17.30
C GLY A 271 -15.58 15.56 15.81
N SER A 272 -14.64 16.10 15.03
CA SER A 272 -14.79 16.27 13.58
C SER A 272 -14.83 14.92 12.83
N VAL A 273 -13.97 13.96 13.22
CA VAL A 273 -13.91 12.64 12.59
C VAL A 273 -15.22 11.88 12.82
N PHE A 274 -15.71 11.79 14.06
CA PHE A 274 -16.93 11.06 14.37
C PHE A 274 -18.18 11.79 13.85
N ALA A 275 -18.27 13.11 14.01
CA ALA A 275 -19.39 13.88 13.45
C ALA A 275 -19.43 13.77 11.92
N GLY A 276 -18.28 13.86 11.25
CA GLY A 276 -18.21 13.72 9.80
C GLY A 276 -18.57 12.32 9.29
N ALA A 277 -18.30 11.27 10.08
CA ALA A 277 -18.61 9.90 9.71
C ALA A 277 -20.11 9.55 9.84
N PHE A 278 -20.84 10.20 10.76
CA PHE A 278 -22.20 9.81 11.15
C PHE A 278 -23.23 10.94 11.05
N LYS A 279 -22.97 12.02 10.29
CA LYS A 279 -23.98 13.06 10.09
C LYS A 279 -25.26 12.47 9.47
N PRO A 280 -26.44 12.66 10.11
CA PRO A 280 -27.71 12.12 9.60
C PRO A 280 -28.03 12.59 8.17
N ASP A 281 -27.77 13.86 7.86
CA ASP A 281 -27.99 14.44 6.53
C ASP A 281 -27.08 13.80 5.46
N ALA A 282 -25.92 13.27 5.86
CA ALA A 282 -25.03 12.55 4.97
C ALA A 282 -25.58 11.17 4.59
N PHE A 283 -26.25 10.45 5.53
CA PHE A 283 -26.83 9.13 5.28
C PHE A 283 -27.93 9.14 4.22
N PHE A 284 -28.71 10.23 4.14
CA PHE A 284 -29.84 10.34 3.22
C PHE A 284 -29.56 11.22 2.00
N GLY A 285 -28.46 11.98 1.99
CA GLY A 285 -28.15 13.00 0.98
C GLY A 285 -27.04 12.69 -0.02
N GLY A 286 -26.60 11.44 -0.16
CA GLY A 286 -25.51 11.05 -1.11
C GLY A 286 -24.09 11.37 -0.62
N VAL A 287 -23.91 12.30 0.31
CA VAL A 287 -22.60 12.65 0.89
C VAL A 287 -21.97 11.49 1.66
N PHE A 288 -22.80 10.67 2.30
CA PHE A 288 -22.33 9.47 3.02
C PHE A 288 -21.58 8.50 2.11
N GLY A 289 -22.10 8.25 0.90
CA GLY A 289 -21.42 7.40 -0.09
C GLY A 289 -20.04 7.91 -0.43
N THR A 290 -19.88 9.22 -0.62
CA THR A 290 -18.59 9.85 -0.91
C THR A 290 -17.61 9.71 0.27
N VAL A 291 -18.03 9.98 1.51
CA VAL A 291 -17.20 9.85 2.72
C VAL A 291 -16.73 8.42 2.91
N LEU A 292 -17.66 7.46 2.80
CA LEU A 292 -17.37 6.03 2.87
C LEU A 292 -16.43 5.57 1.74
N ALA A 293 -16.75 5.96 0.49
CA ALA A 293 -15.97 5.56 -0.67
C ALA A 293 -14.54 6.09 -0.60
N GLN A 294 -14.35 7.37 -0.25
CA GLN A 294 -13.01 7.95 -0.07
C GLN A 294 -12.25 7.27 1.06
N GLY A 295 -12.89 7.00 2.19
CA GLY A 295 -12.26 6.28 3.30
C GLY A 295 -11.81 4.87 2.91
N VAL A 296 -12.66 4.08 2.26
CA VAL A 296 -12.32 2.71 1.83
C VAL A 296 -11.29 2.71 0.71
N LYS A 297 -11.48 3.54 -0.35
CA LYS A 297 -10.56 3.65 -1.49
C LYS A 297 -9.16 4.04 -1.05
N ARG A 298 -9.03 5.08 -0.23
CA ARG A 298 -7.72 5.56 0.24
C ARG A 298 -7.12 4.68 1.33
N GLY A 299 -7.94 4.06 2.17
CA GLY A 299 -7.50 3.02 3.10
C GLY A 299 -6.88 1.84 2.38
N LEU A 300 -7.54 1.30 1.35
CA LEU A 300 -7.02 0.22 0.52
C LEU A 300 -5.73 0.59 -0.19
N MET A 301 -5.66 1.78 -0.79
CA MET A 301 -4.46 2.26 -1.49
C MET A 301 -3.25 2.36 -0.56
N SER A 302 -3.49 2.63 0.74
CA SER A 302 -2.45 2.70 1.75
C SER A 302 -2.02 1.30 2.21
N ASN A 303 -2.97 0.50 2.72
CA ASN A 303 -2.66 -0.76 3.39
C ASN A 303 -2.57 -1.99 2.47
N GLU A 304 -2.96 -1.87 1.21
CA GLU A 304 -2.90 -2.90 0.16
C GLU A 304 -3.64 -4.23 0.47
N ALA A 305 -4.52 -4.24 1.48
CA ALA A 305 -5.28 -5.44 1.83
C ALA A 305 -6.31 -5.79 0.75
N GLY A 306 -6.28 -6.98 0.22
CA GLY A 306 -7.11 -7.44 -0.89
C GLY A 306 -6.47 -7.30 -2.26
N GLN A 307 -5.30 -6.67 -2.38
CA GLN A 307 -4.56 -6.53 -3.64
C GLN A 307 -3.65 -7.72 -3.94
N GLY A 308 -3.31 -8.52 -2.94
CA GLY A 308 -2.37 -9.63 -3.12
C GLY A 308 -0.90 -9.20 -3.27
N THR A 309 -0.59 -7.92 -3.16
CA THR A 309 0.75 -7.34 -3.36
C THR A 309 1.73 -7.83 -2.32
N ILE A 310 1.36 -7.72 -1.06
CA ILE A 310 2.18 -8.14 0.09
C ILE A 310 2.45 -9.65 0.12
N THR A 311 1.71 -10.41 -0.66
CA THR A 311 1.85 -11.87 -0.70
C THR A 311 3.21 -12.32 -1.20
N MET A 312 3.89 -11.48 -2.01
CA MET A 312 5.24 -11.73 -2.48
C MET A 312 6.24 -11.72 -1.31
N SER A 313 6.18 -10.70 -0.48
CA SER A 313 7.01 -10.59 0.73
C SER A 313 6.68 -11.70 1.74
N ALA A 314 5.40 -11.94 1.99
CA ALA A 314 4.96 -13.00 2.90
C ALA A 314 5.47 -14.39 2.46
N ALA A 315 5.48 -14.68 1.16
CA ALA A 315 6.02 -15.93 0.63
C ALA A 315 7.53 -16.05 0.79
N ALA A 316 8.26 -14.94 0.63
CA ALA A 316 9.72 -14.90 0.73
C ALA A 316 10.24 -15.20 2.15
N ALA A 317 9.39 -15.09 3.17
CA ALA A 317 9.78 -15.30 4.56
C ALA A 317 9.98 -16.78 4.91
N ASP A 318 10.99 -17.05 5.74
CA ASP A 318 11.04 -18.30 6.50
C ASP A 318 10.06 -18.22 7.68
N ALA A 319 9.17 -19.20 7.77
CA ALA A 319 8.14 -19.28 8.82
C ALA A 319 8.05 -20.72 9.34
N LYS A 320 7.76 -20.88 10.63
CA LYS A 320 7.54 -22.20 11.24
C LYS A 320 6.15 -22.75 10.87
N HIS A 321 5.19 -21.87 10.61
CA HIS A 321 3.84 -22.20 10.21
C HIS A 321 3.27 -21.12 9.27
N PRO A 322 2.47 -21.47 8.24
CA PRO A 322 1.92 -20.48 7.31
C PRO A 322 1.18 -19.31 7.98
N CYS A 323 0.46 -19.57 9.07
CA CYS A 323 -0.30 -18.55 9.80
C CYS A 323 0.57 -17.47 10.46
N GLU A 324 1.86 -17.71 10.68
CA GLU A 324 2.76 -16.68 11.22
C GLU A 324 2.80 -15.46 10.29
N GLN A 325 2.97 -15.70 8.99
CA GLN A 325 3.00 -14.61 8.02
C GLN A 325 1.63 -13.97 7.79
N GLY A 326 0.54 -14.71 7.98
CA GLY A 326 -0.81 -14.12 8.01
C GLY A 326 -0.97 -13.09 9.13
N VAL A 327 -0.55 -13.42 10.35
CA VAL A 327 -0.61 -12.48 11.50
C VAL A 327 0.33 -11.28 11.26
N ILE A 328 1.54 -11.51 10.75
CA ILE A 328 2.49 -10.43 10.42
C ILE A 328 1.92 -9.50 9.34
N ALA A 329 1.26 -10.04 8.31
CA ALA A 329 0.58 -9.25 7.29
C ALA A 329 -0.52 -8.35 7.87
N SER A 330 -1.29 -8.85 8.85
CA SER A 330 -2.28 -8.07 9.60
C SER A 330 -1.63 -6.92 10.39
N LEU A 331 -0.50 -7.18 11.06
CA LEU A 331 0.27 -6.14 11.77
C LEU A 331 0.73 -5.02 10.84
N GLY A 332 1.10 -5.34 9.59
CA GLY A 332 1.48 -4.35 8.59
C GLY A 332 0.33 -3.40 8.24
N VAL A 333 -0.91 -3.92 8.07
CA VAL A 333 -2.12 -3.10 7.86
C VAL A 333 -2.39 -2.18 9.06
N PHE A 334 -2.24 -2.72 10.27
CA PHE A 334 -2.40 -1.93 11.50
C PHE A 334 -1.40 -0.77 11.56
N LEU A 335 -0.11 -1.05 11.37
CA LEU A 335 0.94 -0.01 11.37
C LEU A 335 0.65 1.07 10.32
N ASP A 336 0.34 0.65 9.11
CA ASP A 336 0.12 1.55 7.99
C ASP A 336 -1.07 2.49 8.23
N THR A 337 -2.25 1.93 8.40
CA THR A 337 -3.47 2.76 8.38
C THR A 337 -3.89 3.22 9.78
N ILE A 338 -3.88 2.33 10.78
CA ILE A 338 -4.31 2.72 12.13
C ILE A 338 -3.27 3.64 12.78
N VAL A 339 -1.97 3.47 12.50
CA VAL A 339 -0.94 4.33 13.08
C VAL A 339 -0.59 5.47 12.12
N ILE A 340 0.05 5.19 10.99
CA ILE A 340 0.65 6.23 10.13
C ILE A 340 -0.42 7.14 9.49
N CYS A 341 -1.50 6.58 8.91
CA CYS A 341 -2.56 7.40 8.31
C CYS A 341 -3.31 8.22 9.37
N THR A 342 -3.47 7.70 10.59
CA THR A 342 -4.08 8.48 11.68
C THR A 342 -3.24 9.68 12.05
N LEU A 343 -1.91 9.52 12.12
CA LEU A 343 -1.00 10.64 12.37
C LEU A 343 -1.12 11.72 11.29
N THR A 344 -1.17 11.32 10.03
CA THR A 344 -1.43 12.26 8.91
C THR A 344 -2.78 12.96 9.07
N GLY A 345 -3.82 12.20 9.42
CA GLY A 345 -5.16 12.73 9.67
C GLY A 345 -5.19 13.76 10.81
N PHE A 346 -4.42 13.52 11.88
CA PHE A 346 -4.26 14.53 12.96
C PHE A 346 -3.75 15.85 12.41
N VAL A 347 -2.69 15.84 11.61
CA VAL A 347 -2.11 17.07 11.04
C VAL A 347 -3.15 17.83 10.23
N VAL A 348 -3.81 17.15 9.28
CA VAL A 348 -4.75 17.81 8.36
C VAL A 348 -6.00 18.31 9.08
N VAL A 349 -6.60 17.52 9.98
CA VAL A 349 -7.84 17.89 10.67
C VAL A 349 -7.59 18.96 11.71
N MET A 350 -6.51 18.84 12.53
CA MET A 350 -6.20 19.82 13.58
C MET A 350 -5.79 21.18 13.01
N ALA A 351 -5.24 21.24 11.80
CA ALA A 351 -4.90 22.51 11.14
C ALA A 351 -6.13 23.35 10.82
N HIS A 352 -7.31 22.72 10.65
CA HIS A 352 -8.58 23.40 10.35
C HIS A 352 -8.66 24.07 8.98
N CYS A 353 -7.64 23.91 8.10
CA CYS A 353 -7.60 24.55 6.78
C CYS A 353 -8.64 23.99 5.80
N TRP A 354 -9.17 22.78 6.03
CA TRP A 354 -10.15 22.11 5.17
C TRP A 354 -11.56 22.73 5.27
N THR A 355 -11.79 23.68 6.17
CA THR A 355 -13.09 24.35 6.41
C THR A 355 -12.87 25.80 6.81
N GLY A 356 -13.92 26.62 6.73
CA GLY A 356 -13.86 28.03 7.08
C GLY A 356 -13.42 28.93 5.92
N ALA A 357 -12.93 30.14 6.24
CA ALA A 357 -12.59 31.17 5.24
C ALA A 357 -11.42 30.77 4.32
N ASP A 358 -10.50 29.97 4.81
CA ASP A 358 -9.30 29.55 4.06
C ASP A 358 -9.53 28.25 3.26
N ALA A 359 -10.70 27.62 3.37
CA ALA A 359 -10.99 26.33 2.77
C ALA A 359 -10.85 26.33 1.24
N GLU A 360 -11.29 27.40 0.58
CA GLU A 360 -11.22 27.52 -0.89
C GLU A 360 -9.76 27.56 -1.37
N ASN A 361 -8.94 28.39 -0.72
CA ASN A 361 -7.51 28.47 -1.04
C ASN A 361 -6.80 27.15 -0.78
N TRP A 362 -7.08 26.49 0.34
CA TRP A 362 -6.51 25.19 0.66
C TRP A 362 -6.96 24.10 -0.32
N GLN A 363 -8.23 24.12 -0.74
CA GLN A 363 -8.75 23.16 -1.74
C GLN A 363 -8.14 23.36 -3.14
N ALA A 364 -7.71 24.56 -3.48
CA ALA A 364 -7.04 24.85 -4.74
C ALA A 364 -5.60 24.30 -4.81
N LEU A 365 -4.97 24.00 -3.67
CA LEU A 365 -3.61 23.45 -3.62
C LEU A 365 -3.58 21.99 -4.09
N ASP A 366 -2.43 21.53 -4.56
CA ASP A 366 -2.13 20.12 -4.76
C ASP A 366 -2.04 19.36 -3.44
N LYS A 367 -2.06 18.02 -3.49
CA LYS A 367 -2.15 17.16 -2.29
C LYS A 367 -0.98 17.35 -1.32
N LEU A 368 0.27 17.44 -1.81
CA LEU A 368 1.42 17.64 -0.93
C LEU A 368 1.47 19.06 -0.35
N PRO A 369 1.29 20.14 -1.14
CA PRO A 369 1.07 21.49 -0.64
C PRO A 369 -0.05 21.60 0.40
N LYS A 370 -1.21 20.93 0.22
CA LYS A 370 -2.25 20.88 1.25
C LYS A 370 -1.73 20.37 2.59
N TYR A 371 -0.93 19.33 2.57
CA TYR A 371 -0.36 18.75 3.78
C TYR A 371 0.68 19.66 4.43
N THR A 372 1.58 20.27 3.64
CA THR A 372 2.61 21.18 4.16
C THR A 372 2.01 22.48 4.68
N GLU A 373 0.94 22.98 4.09
CA GLU A 373 0.18 24.13 4.61
C GLU A 373 -0.46 23.80 5.97
N SER A 374 -1.02 22.60 6.10
CA SER A 374 -1.53 22.13 7.39
C SER A 374 -0.44 22.06 8.46
N ILE A 375 0.79 21.70 8.11
CA ILE A 375 1.96 21.75 9.03
C ILE A 375 2.27 23.20 9.41
N ALA A 376 2.24 24.13 8.45
CA ALA A 376 2.56 25.54 8.71
C ALA A 376 1.64 26.15 9.77
N VAL A 377 0.34 25.82 9.73
CA VAL A 377 -0.63 26.28 10.75
C VAL A 377 -0.38 25.68 12.13
N LEU A 378 0.20 24.48 12.22
CA LEU A 378 0.46 23.78 13.49
C LEU A 378 1.82 24.08 14.10
N THR A 379 2.71 24.74 13.36
CA THR A 379 4.08 25.02 13.81
C THR A 379 4.24 26.45 14.28
N PRO A 380 4.77 26.69 15.49
CA PRO A 380 5.06 28.04 15.96
C PRO A 380 6.33 28.58 15.28
N GLY A 381 6.14 29.62 14.46
CA GLY A 381 7.24 30.38 13.84
C GLY A 381 7.86 29.70 12.60
N THR A 382 8.49 30.53 11.77
CA THR A 382 9.02 30.15 10.46
C THR A 382 10.16 29.13 10.49
N ALA A 383 11.05 29.26 11.48
CA ALA A 383 12.20 28.36 11.63
C ALA A 383 11.75 26.91 11.94
N MET A 384 10.82 26.75 12.90
CA MET A 384 10.29 25.44 13.24
C MET A 384 9.49 24.84 12.07
N ASN A 385 8.68 25.66 11.37
CA ASN A 385 7.97 25.23 10.19
C ASN A 385 8.94 24.68 9.12
N GLY A 386 10.03 25.40 8.83
CA GLY A 386 11.05 24.94 7.88
C GLY A 386 11.64 23.58 8.25
N ILE A 387 12.02 23.39 9.53
CA ILE A 387 12.58 22.13 10.03
C ILE A 387 11.56 20.98 9.90
N VAL A 388 10.34 21.18 10.39
CA VAL A 388 9.30 20.14 10.39
C VAL A 388 8.92 19.78 8.96
N THR A 389 8.74 20.77 8.08
CA THR A 389 8.41 20.53 6.67
C THR A 389 9.54 19.80 5.96
N PHE A 390 10.81 20.13 6.23
CA PHE A 390 11.97 19.41 5.70
C PHE A 390 11.96 17.94 6.14
N LEU A 391 11.81 17.66 7.44
CA LEU A 391 11.82 16.30 7.98
C LEU A 391 10.65 15.46 7.44
N VAL A 392 9.46 16.04 7.34
CA VAL A 392 8.29 15.36 6.76
C VAL A 392 8.49 15.09 5.27
N THR A 393 9.05 16.07 4.52
CA THR A 393 9.37 15.88 3.09
C THR A 393 10.44 14.82 2.89
N LEU A 394 11.42 14.73 3.79
CA LEU A 394 12.41 13.65 3.80
C LEU A 394 11.74 12.28 4.03
N CYS A 395 10.84 12.17 5.01
CA CYS A 395 10.07 10.93 5.21
C CYS A 395 9.26 10.56 3.97
N PHE A 396 8.59 11.53 3.36
CA PHE A 396 7.81 11.34 2.13
C PHE A 396 8.68 10.86 0.96
N CYS A 397 9.89 11.44 0.81
CA CYS A 397 10.88 10.99 -0.17
C CYS A 397 11.28 9.52 0.05
N LEU A 398 11.57 9.16 1.30
CA LEU A 398 11.92 7.78 1.68
C LEU A 398 10.74 6.82 1.44
N PHE A 399 9.51 7.23 1.76
CA PHE A 399 8.29 6.47 1.48
C PHE A 399 8.14 6.17 -0.01
N ALA A 400 8.30 7.18 -0.87
CA ALA A 400 8.21 7.00 -2.32
C ALA A 400 9.34 6.11 -2.86
N PHE A 401 10.57 6.29 -2.37
CA PHE A 401 11.72 5.52 -2.81
C PHE A 401 11.64 4.04 -2.39
N THR A 402 11.21 3.75 -1.17
CA THR A 402 11.02 2.35 -0.71
C THR A 402 9.89 1.65 -1.47
N CYS A 403 8.77 2.34 -1.75
CA CYS A 403 7.71 1.85 -2.62
C CYS A 403 8.22 1.49 -4.02
N LEU A 404 9.03 2.37 -4.62
CA LEU A 404 9.62 2.15 -5.94
C LEU A 404 10.48 0.88 -5.96
N LEU A 405 11.35 0.69 -4.97
CA LEU A 405 12.17 -0.51 -4.82
C LEU A 405 11.31 -1.78 -4.63
N GLY A 406 10.28 -1.69 -3.78
CA GLY A 406 9.37 -2.79 -3.49
C GLY A 406 8.59 -3.23 -4.74
N MET A 407 8.04 -2.30 -5.51
CA MET A 407 7.29 -2.59 -6.74
C MET A 407 8.14 -3.31 -7.78
N ILE A 408 9.38 -2.86 -8.01
CA ILE A 408 10.31 -3.54 -8.93
C ILE A 408 10.64 -4.94 -8.41
N SER A 409 10.93 -5.09 -7.12
CA SER A 409 11.28 -6.39 -6.52
C SER A 409 10.12 -7.40 -6.56
N PHE A 410 8.90 -6.95 -6.29
CA PHE A 410 7.73 -7.83 -6.35
C PHE A 410 7.36 -8.21 -7.78
N SER A 411 7.57 -7.31 -8.76
CA SER A 411 7.43 -7.62 -10.17
C SER A 411 8.43 -8.69 -10.62
N GLU A 412 9.65 -8.65 -10.08
CA GLU A 412 10.66 -9.71 -10.26
C GLU A 412 10.16 -11.07 -9.73
N ILE A 413 9.58 -11.09 -8.51
CA ILE A 413 9.03 -12.33 -7.95
C ILE A 413 7.90 -12.86 -8.84
N ALA A 414 7.00 -12.00 -9.30
CA ALA A 414 5.93 -12.36 -10.20
C ALA A 414 6.46 -12.92 -11.54
N ALA A 415 7.52 -12.32 -12.10
CA ALA A 415 8.16 -12.77 -13.34
C ALA A 415 8.70 -14.20 -13.26
N ASN A 416 9.08 -14.68 -12.07
CA ASN A 416 9.51 -16.07 -11.87
C ASN A 416 8.41 -17.09 -12.20
N ARG A 417 7.14 -16.69 -12.22
CA ARG A 417 6.07 -17.59 -12.65
C ARG A 417 5.94 -17.65 -14.17
N ILE A 418 6.36 -16.59 -14.88
CA ILE A 418 6.41 -16.57 -16.36
C ILE A 418 7.59 -17.43 -16.80
N ARG A 419 8.79 -17.05 -16.37
CA ARG A 419 10.03 -17.77 -16.70
C ARG A 419 11.07 -17.56 -15.60
N LYS A 420 11.68 -18.67 -15.12
CA LYS A 420 12.65 -18.65 -14.02
C LYS A 420 14.08 -18.31 -14.47
N ASP A 421 14.28 -17.66 -15.61
CA ASP A 421 15.60 -17.28 -16.11
C ASP A 421 16.00 -15.84 -15.76
N LYS A 422 17.30 -15.59 -15.73
CA LYS A 422 17.84 -14.27 -15.44
C LYS A 422 17.49 -13.22 -16.50
N ILE A 423 17.23 -13.64 -17.74
CA ILE A 423 16.90 -12.73 -18.85
C ILE A 423 15.51 -12.13 -18.61
N CYS A 424 14.51 -12.96 -18.37
CA CYS A 424 13.14 -12.50 -18.09
C CYS A 424 13.10 -11.55 -16.89
N ILE A 425 13.80 -11.92 -15.81
CA ILE A 425 13.89 -11.11 -14.59
C ILE A 425 14.51 -9.75 -14.87
N ASN A 426 15.64 -9.72 -15.60
CA ASN A 426 16.33 -8.46 -15.94
C ASN A 426 15.50 -7.58 -16.88
N ILE A 427 14.75 -8.16 -17.83
CA ILE A 427 13.81 -7.42 -18.67
C ILE A 427 12.77 -6.71 -17.81
N VAL A 428 12.16 -7.40 -16.85
CA VAL A 428 11.14 -6.80 -15.96
C VAL A 428 11.75 -5.69 -15.10
N ARG A 429 12.97 -5.88 -14.58
CA ARG A 429 13.71 -4.83 -13.84
C ARG A 429 13.99 -3.61 -14.71
N CYS A 430 14.47 -3.80 -15.95
CA CYS A 430 14.73 -2.71 -16.89
C CYS A 430 13.45 -1.96 -17.24
N ILE A 431 12.34 -2.66 -17.52
CA ILE A 431 11.04 -2.02 -17.79
C ILE A 431 10.59 -1.21 -16.58
N GLY A 432 10.63 -1.78 -15.38
CA GLY A 432 10.26 -1.08 -14.14
C GLY A 432 11.09 0.19 -13.92
N LEU A 433 12.43 0.11 -14.14
CA LEU A 433 13.32 1.25 -14.02
C LEU A 433 13.02 2.33 -15.07
N PHE A 434 12.75 1.92 -16.32
CA PHE A 434 12.37 2.84 -17.40
C PHE A 434 11.07 3.58 -17.09
N VAL A 435 10.06 2.86 -16.59
CA VAL A 435 8.77 3.45 -16.22
C VAL A 435 8.88 4.37 -15.00
N ALA A 436 9.74 4.04 -14.03
CA ALA A 436 10.05 4.94 -12.92
C ALA A 436 10.76 6.22 -13.42
N ALA A 437 11.72 6.08 -14.33
CA ALA A 437 12.42 7.21 -14.97
C ALA A 437 11.45 8.09 -15.77
N PHE A 438 10.44 7.52 -16.41
CA PHE A 438 9.37 8.29 -17.06
C PHE A 438 8.65 9.21 -16.07
N GLY A 439 8.28 8.73 -14.87
CA GLY A 439 7.68 9.57 -13.83
C GLY A 439 8.61 10.70 -13.36
N ILE A 440 9.91 10.43 -13.27
CA ILE A 440 10.95 11.44 -12.98
C ILE A 440 10.96 12.53 -14.08
N LEU A 441 10.93 12.11 -15.34
CA LEU A 441 10.89 13.05 -16.48
C LEU A 441 9.60 13.88 -16.52
N CYS A 442 8.46 13.30 -16.12
CA CYS A 442 7.21 14.05 -15.97
C CYS A 442 7.35 15.20 -14.96
N ASN A 443 8.00 14.96 -13.81
CA ASN A 443 8.29 16.02 -12.85
C ASN A 443 9.21 17.10 -13.42
N ILE A 444 10.30 16.69 -14.09
CA ILE A 444 11.25 17.62 -14.73
C ILE A 444 10.56 18.50 -15.79
N ALA A 445 9.59 17.94 -16.51
CA ALA A 445 8.81 18.66 -17.50
C ALA A 445 7.73 19.60 -16.89
N GLY A 446 7.57 19.62 -15.56
CA GLY A 446 6.58 20.45 -14.88
C GLY A 446 5.14 19.94 -15.04
N LEU A 447 4.97 18.64 -15.32
CA LEU A 447 3.63 18.05 -15.44
C LEU A 447 3.01 17.77 -14.07
N GLU A 448 1.67 17.77 -14.03
CA GLU A 448 0.94 17.47 -12.81
C GLU A 448 0.89 15.96 -12.51
N LEU A 449 0.89 15.64 -11.22
CA LEU A 449 0.83 14.27 -10.72
C LEU A 449 -0.54 13.59 -10.95
N GLY A 450 -1.60 14.37 -11.22
CA GLY A 450 -2.99 13.90 -11.22
C GLY A 450 -3.24 12.66 -12.10
N ASN A 451 -2.80 12.68 -13.36
CA ASN A 451 -2.97 11.57 -14.28
C ASN A 451 -2.18 10.32 -13.88
N LEU A 452 -0.99 10.49 -13.29
CA LEU A 452 -0.19 9.36 -12.80
C LEU A 452 -0.86 8.65 -11.61
N TRP A 453 -1.64 9.38 -10.78
CA TRP A 453 -2.45 8.78 -9.72
C TRP A 453 -3.64 8.01 -10.28
N ALA A 454 -4.26 8.45 -11.36
CA ALA A 454 -5.36 7.72 -12.01
C ALA A 454 -4.91 6.34 -12.50
N PHE A 455 -3.68 6.21 -13.02
CA PHE A 455 -3.09 4.91 -13.34
C PHE A 455 -2.97 4.00 -12.12
N SER A 456 -2.50 4.56 -11.00
CA SER A 456 -2.39 3.80 -9.75
C SER A 456 -3.75 3.34 -9.25
N ASP A 457 -4.77 4.22 -9.28
CA ASP A 457 -6.13 3.90 -8.87
C ASP A 457 -6.73 2.78 -9.74
N LEU A 458 -6.51 2.82 -11.06
CA LEU A 458 -6.93 1.78 -11.99
C LEU A 458 -6.24 0.43 -11.71
N GLY A 459 -4.92 0.45 -11.54
CA GLY A 459 -4.15 -0.76 -11.21
C GLY A 459 -4.63 -1.41 -9.92
N ASN A 460 -4.90 -0.61 -8.89
CA ASN A 460 -5.39 -1.06 -7.59
C ASN A 460 -6.73 -1.79 -7.70
N ILE A 461 -7.72 -1.20 -8.38
CA ILE A 461 -9.05 -1.83 -8.47
C ILE A 461 -9.04 -3.10 -9.31
N LEU A 462 -8.29 -3.10 -10.41
CA LEU A 462 -8.16 -4.28 -11.26
C LEU A 462 -7.59 -5.47 -10.49
N ILE A 463 -6.49 -5.29 -9.76
CA ILE A 463 -5.87 -6.41 -9.03
C ILE A 463 -6.77 -6.92 -7.91
N VAL A 464 -7.55 -6.05 -7.24
CA VAL A 464 -8.53 -6.44 -6.22
C VAL A 464 -9.61 -7.34 -6.79
N PHE A 465 -10.16 -7.02 -7.94
CA PHE A 465 -11.21 -7.80 -8.59
C PHE A 465 -10.76 -9.21 -8.98
N PHE A 466 -9.48 -9.43 -9.21
CA PHE A 466 -8.94 -10.78 -9.42
C PHE A 466 -8.52 -11.46 -8.12
N ASN A 467 -7.86 -10.75 -7.22
CA ASN A 467 -7.27 -11.37 -6.04
C ASN A 467 -8.31 -11.79 -4.99
N VAL A 468 -9.26 -10.92 -4.66
CA VAL A 468 -10.23 -11.23 -3.59
C VAL A 468 -11.06 -12.48 -3.90
N PRO A 469 -11.61 -12.69 -5.11
CA PRO A 469 -12.27 -13.95 -5.49
C PRO A 469 -11.35 -15.17 -5.35
N ILE A 470 -10.07 -15.06 -5.72
CA ILE A 470 -9.09 -16.15 -5.56
C ILE A 470 -8.86 -16.47 -4.08
N VAL A 471 -8.82 -15.46 -3.22
CA VAL A 471 -8.73 -15.66 -1.76
C VAL A 471 -9.95 -16.42 -1.23
N TYR A 472 -11.17 -16.16 -1.73
CA TYR A 472 -12.36 -16.94 -1.39
C TYR A 472 -12.24 -18.41 -1.82
N VAL A 473 -11.74 -18.70 -3.02
CA VAL A 473 -11.47 -20.08 -3.45
C VAL A 473 -10.49 -20.79 -2.53
N GLY A 474 -9.46 -20.05 -2.06
CA GLY A 474 -8.44 -20.54 -1.12
C GLY A 474 -8.88 -20.60 0.33
N ALA A 475 -9.98 -19.95 0.71
CA ALA A 475 -10.37 -19.72 2.11
C ALA A 475 -10.46 -21.00 2.94
N LYS A 476 -11.00 -22.09 2.39
CA LYS A 476 -11.11 -23.39 3.07
C LYS A 476 -9.76 -23.92 3.55
N TYR A 477 -8.70 -23.70 2.79
CA TYR A 477 -7.35 -24.14 3.16
C TYR A 477 -6.77 -23.28 4.29
N VAL A 478 -7.01 -21.97 4.23
CA VAL A 478 -6.61 -21.05 5.30
C VAL A 478 -7.34 -21.37 6.60
N PHE A 479 -8.66 -21.65 6.55
CA PHE A 479 -9.42 -22.01 7.75
C PHE A 479 -8.89 -23.29 8.41
N ARG A 480 -8.51 -24.31 7.61
CA ARG A 480 -7.90 -25.54 8.12
C ARG A 480 -6.51 -25.28 8.72
N ALA A 481 -5.66 -24.51 8.04
CA ALA A 481 -4.36 -24.10 8.56
C ALA A 481 -4.49 -23.29 9.85
N THR A 482 -5.47 -22.37 9.93
CA THR A 482 -5.76 -21.59 11.14
C THR A 482 -6.21 -22.48 12.30
N LYS A 483 -7.07 -23.47 12.03
CA LYS A 483 -7.50 -24.44 13.04
C LYS A 483 -6.32 -25.26 13.59
N HIS A 484 -5.41 -25.70 12.71
CA HIS A 484 -4.18 -26.39 13.09
C HIS A 484 -3.27 -25.50 13.93
N TYR A 485 -3.03 -24.24 13.50
CA TYR A 485 -2.21 -23.29 14.24
C TYR A 485 -2.75 -22.96 15.64
N LYS A 486 -4.08 -22.95 15.80
CA LYS A 486 -4.74 -22.72 17.10
C LYS A 486 -4.57 -23.87 18.07
N LYS A 487 -4.43 -25.11 17.61
CA LYS A 487 -4.17 -26.28 18.49
C LYS A 487 -2.85 -26.12 19.25
N ASN A 488 -1.84 -25.53 18.60
CA ASN A 488 -0.52 -25.26 19.19
C ASN A 488 0.13 -26.50 19.85
N ASP A 489 -0.09 -27.67 19.24
CA ASP A 489 0.35 -28.98 19.75
C ASP A 489 1.76 -29.38 19.27
N GLY A 490 2.45 -28.48 18.58
CA GLY A 490 3.80 -28.68 18.08
C GLY A 490 3.89 -29.56 16.82
N THR A 491 2.77 -30.06 16.30
CA THR A 491 2.77 -30.85 15.06
C THR A 491 3.18 -30.00 13.86
N PRO A 492 4.06 -30.53 12.96
CA PRO A 492 4.47 -29.80 11.78
C PRO A 492 3.29 -29.60 10.80
N PHE A 493 3.29 -28.46 10.11
CA PHE A 493 2.31 -28.21 9.06
C PHE A 493 2.69 -29.00 7.79
N THR A 494 1.71 -29.73 7.23
CA THR A 494 1.83 -30.51 5.99
C THR A 494 0.67 -30.25 5.06
N SER A 495 0.77 -30.70 3.82
CA SER A 495 -0.34 -30.60 2.84
C SER A 495 -1.60 -31.37 3.28
N GLU A 496 -1.45 -32.45 4.04
CA GLU A 496 -2.56 -33.25 4.58
C GLU A 496 -3.44 -32.44 5.53
N VAL A 497 -2.84 -31.56 6.36
CA VAL A 497 -3.58 -30.68 7.29
C VAL A 497 -4.69 -29.91 6.57
N ILE A 498 -4.44 -29.49 5.35
CA ILE A 498 -5.41 -28.73 4.56
C ILE A 498 -6.16 -29.58 3.54
N GLY A 499 -5.87 -30.89 3.46
CA GLY A 499 -6.48 -31.82 2.50
C GLY A 499 -6.01 -31.58 1.08
N ARG A 500 -4.69 -31.38 0.91
CA ARG A 500 -3.99 -31.27 -0.36
C ARG A 500 -2.77 -32.19 -0.36
N ASN A 501 -2.06 -32.25 -1.49
CA ASN A 501 -0.84 -33.05 -1.69
C ASN A 501 0.25 -32.29 -2.47
N ASP A 502 0.11 -30.96 -2.60
CA ASP A 502 0.95 -30.15 -3.49
C ASP A 502 1.64 -28.97 -2.76
N CYS A 503 1.73 -29.01 -1.41
CA CYS A 503 2.49 -28.05 -0.61
C CYS A 503 3.91 -28.57 -0.38
N VAL A 504 4.64 -28.79 -1.48
CA VAL A 504 5.94 -29.51 -1.53
C VAL A 504 6.93 -29.03 -0.46
N TYR A 505 7.08 -27.71 -0.32
CA TYR A 505 8.02 -27.15 0.67
C TYR A 505 7.69 -27.59 2.10
N TRP A 506 6.41 -27.56 2.48
CA TRP A 506 6.00 -27.89 3.85
C TRP A 506 6.11 -29.38 4.15
N ASP A 507 5.83 -30.23 3.15
CA ASP A 507 5.95 -31.68 3.27
C ASP A 507 7.42 -32.11 3.39
N GLU A 508 8.33 -31.48 2.62
CA GLU A 508 9.77 -31.69 2.73
C GLU A 508 10.34 -31.20 4.07
N ARG A 509 9.85 -30.05 4.55
CA ARG A 509 10.26 -29.50 5.85
C ARG A 509 9.84 -30.41 7.00
N ALA A 510 8.62 -30.93 6.98
CA ALA A 510 8.12 -31.82 8.01
C ALA A 510 8.91 -33.13 8.10
N LYS A 511 9.47 -33.64 6.99
CA LYS A 511 10.33 -34.84 6.98
C LYS A 511 11.71 -34.60 7.62
N LYS A 512 12.12 -33.33 7.77
CA LYS A 512 13.42 -32.95 8.35
C LYS A 512 13.35 -32.63 9.85
N GLN A 513 12.16 -32.47 10.38
CA GLN A 513 11.83 -32.25 11.79
C GLN A 513 11.50 -33.56 12.50
#